data_872508ffa2ad58493602d7ce05ca7a2b
#
_entry.id   872508ffa2ad58493602d7ce05ca7a2b
#
_cell.length_a   1.000
_cell.length_b   1.000
_cell.length_c   1.000
_cell.angle_alpha   90.00
_cell.angle_beta   90.00
_cell.angle_gamma   90.00
#
_symmetry.space_group_name_H-M   'P 1'
#
loop_
_entity.id
_entity.type
_entity.pdbx_description
1 polymer ?
#
loop_
_entity_poly.entity_id
_entity_poly.type
_entity_poly.pdbx_seq_one_letter_code
_entity_poly.pdbx_strand_id
1 'polypeptide(L)'
;LIKTDGFAQGLPQDEYLSLMNRAKSVPAPRGNISPDSFRVYEALEHGAIPIPEDRRYWTHLFDMPVPSVGNWEEIALEIHQAQDIKERNKVFAWWQREKFNIKTDLIGRDDITVVIPVSPIKSHPSTEIIDETIKSIRYQLPNAPIIVTFDGVRDESKHRDPDYQEFIARFLLKYNNQNIYPVIFKEHTHQVGMMREVLKDCSEYIIYVEQDTPFTEDYIDWQGCKESIGKKVNLIRFHFEAFIPEPHEYLMMGEMKATPVPLIRTKQYSQRPHITTLQFYEKILSNFSDNAKSFIEDKMHSVAQQFPNEYRLAIYNPEGSMKRSYHTDGRAGEDKLDETQVF
;
A
#
# COMPACT_ATOMS: atom_id res chain seq x y z
N LEU A 1 -30.21 6.66 -17.87
CA LEU A 1 -30.91 5.95 -16.78
C LEU A 1 -31.72 4.81 -17.40
N ILE A 2 -31.42 3.57 -17.06
CA ILE A 2 -32.21 2.41 -17.50
C ILE A 2 -33.39 2.29 -16.54
N LYS A 3 -34.60 2.50 -17.05
CA LYS A 3 -35.84 2.27 -16.29
C LYS A 3 -36.31 0.86 -16.58
N THR A 4 -36.70 0.13 -15.54
CA THR A 4 -37.30 -1.19 -15.63
C THR A 4 -38.71 -1.17 -14.96
N ASP A 5 -39.65 -1.89 -15.52
CA ASP A 5 -41.03 -1.92 -15.01
C ASP A 5 -41.23 -3.02 -13.92
N GLY A 6 -40.30 -3.07 -12.96
CA GLY A 6 -40.34 -3.98 -11.82
C GLY A 6 -39.24 -5.05 -11.81
N PHE A 7 -39.22 -5.86 -10.76
CA PHE A 7 -38.16 -6.84 -10.50
C PHE A 7 -38.02 -7.93 -11.58
N ALA A 8 -39.06 -8.22 -12.30
CA ALA A 8 -39.08 -9.29 -13.32
C ALA A 8 -38.53 -8.84 -14.70
N GLN A 9 -38.26 -7.55 -14.88
CA GLN A 9 -37.80 -6.94 -16.15
C GLN A 9 -36.45 -6.28 -16.05
N GLY A 10 -35.60 -6.72 -15.10
CA GLY A 10 -34.22 -6.28 -14.97
C GLY A 10 -33.35 -6.80 -16.09
N LEU A 11 -32.14 -6.20 -16.23
CA LEU A 11 -31.12 -6.74 -17.10
C LEU A 11 -30.63 -8.12 -16.61
N PRO A 12 -30.16 -9.00 -17.51
CA PRO A 12 -29.40 -10.17 -17.11
C PRO A 12 -28.24 -9.76 -16.16
N GLN A 13 -27.90 -10.63 -15.21
CA GLN A 13 -26.93 -10.29 -14.16
C GLN A 13 -25.56 -9.89 -14.72
N ASP A 14 -25.06 -10.58 -15.70
CA ASP A 14 -23.78 -10.30 -16.37
C ASP A 14 -23.77 -8.95 -17.10
N GLU A 15 -24.87 -8.61 -17.77
CA GLU A 15 -25.03 -7.30 -18.40
C GLU A 15 -25.12 -6.18 -17.36
N TYR A 16 -25.86 -6.39 -16.27
CA TYR A 16 -25.96 -5.46 -15.15
C TYR A 16 -24.60 -5.22 -14.51
N LEU A 17 -23.84 -6.26 -14.19
CA LEU A 17 -22.49 -6.13 -13.62
C LEU A 17 -21.52 -5.46 -14.58
N SER A 18 -21.64 -5.74 -15.90
CA SER A 18 -20.85 -5.05 -16.92
C SER A 18 -21.14 -3.54 -16.97
N LEU A 19 -22.37 -3.13 -16.78
CA LEU A 19 -22.73 -1.72 -16.68
C LEU A 19 -22.18 -1.09 -15.40
N MET A 20 -22.25 -1.78 -14.26
CA MET A 20 -21.70 -1.32 -12.99
C MET A 20 -20.20 -1.06 -13.09
N ASN A 21 -19.43 -1.97 -13.70
CA ASN A 21 -17.99 -1.81 -13.91
C ASN A 21 -17.62 -0.57 -14.74
N ARG A 22 -18.52 -0.10 -15.59
CA ARG A 22 -18.30 1.10 -16.44
C ARG A 22 -18.90 2.37 -15.85
N ALA A 23 -19.75 2.23 -14.84
CA ALA A 23 -20.43 3.36 -14.21
C ALA A 23 -19.43 4.19 -13.37
N LYS A 24 -19.50 5.50 -13.45
CA LYS A 24 -18.78 6.41 -12.55
C LYS A 24 -19.58 6.65 -11.26
N SER A 25 -20.90 6.66 -11.38
CA SER A 25 -21.85 6.79 -10.26
C SER A 25 -23.08 5.94 -10.51
N VAL A 26 -23.72 5.51 -9.43
CA VAL A 26 -24.90 4.65 -9.46
C VAL A 26 -25.97 5.22 -8.54
N PRO A 27 -27.14 5.61 -9.06
CA PRO A 27 -28.29 5.94 -8.22
C PRO A 27 -28.69 4.74 -7.36
N ALA A 28 -28.74 4.95 -6.07
CA ALA A 28 -29.11 3.93 -5.09
C ALA A 28 -30.36 4.38 -4.29
N PRO A 29 -31.55 4.26 -4.89
CA PRO A 29 -32.80 4.58 -4.19
C PRO A 29 -32.97 3.67 -2.99
N ARG A 30 -33.66 4.16 -1.97
CA ARG A 30 -34.02 3.37 -0.79
C ARG A 30 -34.80 2.10 -1.17
N GLY A 31 -34.63 1.06 -0.36
CA GLY A 31 -35.43 -0.15 -0.48
C GLY A 31 -36.87 0.05 0.03
N ASN A 32 -37.76 -0.87 -0.30
CA ASN A 32 -39.17 -0.80 0.10
C ASN A 32 -39.39 -0.91 1.62
N ILE A 33 -38.51 -1.62 2.33
CA ILE A 33 -38.68 -1.92 3.77
C ILE A 33 -37.57 -1.23 4.57
N SER A 34 -36.37 -1.15 4.01
CA SER A 34 -35.20 -0.53 4.62
C SER A 34 -34.69 0.60 3.74
N PRO A 35 -34.19 1.70 4.33
CA PRO A 35 -33.47 2.71 3.56
C PRO A 35 -32.22 2.13 2.89
N ASP A 36 -31.75 0.99 3.40
CA ASP A 36 -30.61 0.25 2.87
C ASP A 36 -30.91 -0.41 1.52
N SER A 37 -30.02 -0.29 0.58
CA SER A 37 -30.13 -0.85 -0.75
C SER A 37 -28.86 -1.59 -1.14
N PHE A 38 -28.99 -2.83 -1.59
CA PHE A 38 -27.87 -3.61 -2.13
C PHE A 38 -27.09 -2.84 -3.21
N ARG A 39 -27.74 -1.94 -3.94
CA ARG A 39 -27.09 -1.13 -4.99
C ARG A 39 -25.95 -0.24 -4.48
N VAL A 40 -25.99 0.16 -3.21
CA VAL A 40 -24.88 0.92 -2.61
C VAL A 40 -23.64 0.05 -2.55
N TYR A 41 -23.78 -1.16 -2.01
CA TYR A 41 -22.66 -2.10 -1.89
C TYR A 41 -22.19 -2.61 -3.25
N GLU A 42 -23.11 -2.90 -4.16
CA GLU A 42 -22.77 -3.28 -5.53
C GLU A 42 -21.99 -2.17 -6.26
N ALA A 43 -22.42 -0.91 -6.13
CA ALA A 43 -21.68 0.22 -6.68
C ALA A 43 -20.27 0.33 -6.10
N LEU A 44 -20.14 0.22 -4.78
CA LEU A 44 -18.84 0.26 -4.08
C LEU A 44 -17.92 -0.89 -4.51
N GLU A 45 -18.44 -2.11 -4.66
CA GLU A 45 -17.65 -3.26 -5.13
C GLU A 45 -17.12 -3.08 -6.56
N HIS A 46 -17.82 -2.32 -7.39
CA HIS A 46 -17.44 -2.05 -8.78
C HIS A 46 -16.74 -0.71 -8.99
N GLY A 47 -16.33 -0.03 -7.90
CA GLY A 47 -15.59 1.24 -7.96
C GLY A 47 -16.40 2.42 -8.47
N ALA A 48 -17.73 2.32 -8.46
CA ALA A 48 -18.64 3.42 -8.74
C ALA A 48 -19.01 4.15 -7.45
N ILE A 49 -19.28 5.45 -7.52
CA ILE A 49 -19.80 6.21 -6.39
C ILE A 49 -21.30 5.95 -6.27
N PRO A 50 -21.79 5.32 -5.20
CA PRO A 50 -23.23 5.24 -4.96
C PRO A 50 -23.77 6.62 -4.61
N ILE A 51 -24.96 6.93 -5.11
CA ILE A 51 -25.70 8.15 -4.75
C ILE A 51 -26.99 7.72 -4.05
N PRO A 52 -26.99 7.59 -2.71
CA PRO A 52 -28.17 7.22 -1.96
C PRO A 52 -29.18 8.37 -1.87
N GLU A 53 -30.46 8.01 -1.78
CA GLU A 53 -31.58 8.96 -1.73
C GLU A 53 -31.61 9.77 -0.42
N ASP A 54 -31.21 9.20 0.70
CA ASP A 54 -31.19 9.90 1.98
C ASP A 54 -29.95 9.51 2.81
N ARG A 55 -29.08 10.48 3.03
CA ARG A 55 -27.83 10.26 3.76
C ARG A 55 -28.03 9.92 5.25
N ARG A 56 -29.12 10.34 5.86
CA ARG A 56 -29.36 10.15 7.31
C ARG A 56 -29.38 8.70 7.74
N TYR A 57 -29.68 7.77 6.84
CA TYR A 57 -29.76 6.34 7.13
C TYR A 57 -28.45 5.59 6.90
N TRP A 58 -27.54 6.13 6.10
CA TRP A 58 -26.26 5.49 5.73
C TRP A 58 -25.12 5.81 6.70
N THR A 59 -25.18 6.98 7.34
CA THR A 59 -24.16 7.42 8.31
C THR A 59 -24.13 6.59 9.59
N HIS A 60 -25.13 5.75 9.84
CA HIS A 60 -25.16 4.88 11.01
C HIS A 60 -24.31 3.62 10.86
N LEU A 61 -24.02 3.19 9.65
CA LEU A 61 -23.25 1.97 9.40
C LEU A 61 -21.77 2.28 9.16
N PHE A 62 -21.50 3.36 8.44
CA PHE A 62 -20.14 3.73 8.06
C PHE A 62 -20.08 5.24 7.83
N ASP A 63 -18.97 5.86 8.16
CA ASP A 63 -18.71 7.26 7.84
C ASP A 63 -18.41 7.43 6.33
N MET A 64 -19.41 7.08 5.52
CA MET A 64 -19.29 6.89 4.08
C MET A 64 -19.06 8.23 3.37
N PRO A 65 -17.95 8.46 2.67
CA PRO A 65 -17.64 9.73 2.03
C PRO A 65 -18.31 9.84 0.64
N VAL A 66 -19.64 9.63 0.57
CA VAL A 66 -20.39 9.70 -0.68
C VAL A 66 -21.41 10.84 -0.66
N PRO A 67 -21.72 11.46 -1.83
CA PRO A 67 -22.79 12.43 -1.94
C PRO A 67 -24.15 11.73 -1.72
N SER A 68 -25.13 12.45 -1.21
CA SER A 68 -26.51 11.98 -1.09
C SER A 68 -27.47 13.02 -1.64
N VAL A 69 -28.60 12.59 -2.14
CA VAL A 69 -29.63 13.46 -2.68
C VAL A 69 -30.88 13.40 -1.78
N GLY A 70 -31.41 14.55 -1.43
CA GLY A 70 -32.74 14.65 -0.78
C GLY A 70 -33.87 14.43 -1.79
N ASN A 71 -33.62 14.74 -3.04
CA ASN A 71 -34.56 14.64 -4.15
C ASN A 71 -33.80 14.25 -5.42
N TRP A 72 -34.35 13.31 -6.20
CA TRP A 72 -33.76 12.85 -7.46
C TRP A 72 -33.71 13.93 -8.56
N GLU A 73 -34.44 15.00 -8.43
CA GLU A 73 -34.37 16.15 -9.34
C GLU A 73 -33.06 16.94 -9.20
N GLU A 74 -32.38 16.83 -8.05
CA GLU A 74 -31.12 17.51 -7.73
C GLU A 74 -29.87 16.69 -8.08
N ILE A 75 -30.05 15.47 -8.59
CA ILE A 75 -28.96 14.50 -8.82
C ILE A 75 -27.86 14.98 -9.79
N ALA A 76 -28.13 15.98 -10.62
CA ALA A 76 -27.20 16.41 -11.66
C ALA A 76 -25.88 16.95 -11.09
N LEU A 77 -25.91 17.62 -9.94
CA LEU A 77 -24.69 18.15 -9.29
C LEU A 77 -23.85 17.03 -8.69
N GLU A 78 -24.47 16.10 -8.02
CA GLU A 78 -23.81 14.94 -7.40
C GLU A 78 -23.21 14.00 -8.44
N ILE A 79 -23.90 13.82 -9.59
CA ILE A 79 -23.33 13.09 -10.73
C ILE A 79 -22.09 13.80 -11.27
N HIS A 80 -22.07 15.12 -11.30
CA HIS A 80 -20.91 15.88 -11.78
C HIS A 80 -19.70 15.68 -10.84
N GLN A 81 -19.90 15.76 -9.53
CA GLN A 81 -18.85 15.49 -8.52
C GLN A 81 -18.33 14.05 -8.63
N ALA A 82 -19.21 13.08 -8.83
CA ALA A 82 -18.87 11.67 -9.02
C ALA A 82 -18.07 11.37 -10.31
N GLN A 83 -17.91 12.34 -11.21
CA GLN A 83 -17.07 12.17 -12.40
C GLN A 83 -15.59 12.37 -12.12
N ASP A 84 -15.22 13.02 -11.02
CA ASP A 84 -13.82 13.21 -10.64
C ASP A 84 -13.21 11.86 -10.23
N ILE A 85 -12.14 11.48 -10.92
CA ILE A 85 -11.39 10.25 -10.67
C ILE A 85 -10.82 10.21 -9.25
N LYS A 86 -10.40 11.35 -8.69
CA LYS A 86 -9.86 11.44 -7.33
C LYS A 86 -10.92 11.11 -6.27
N GLU A 87 -12.14 11.63 -6.44
CA GLU A 87 -13.23 11.32 -5.53
C GLU A 87 -13.65 9.84 -5.63
N ARG A 88 -13.66 9.28 -6.84
CA ARG A 88 -13.90 7.85 -7.03
C ARG A 88 -12.84 6.99 -6.36
N ASN A 89 -11.56 7.30 -6.56
CA ASN A 89 -10.47 6.58 -5.91
C ASN A 89 -10.57 6.66 -4.39
N LYS A 90 -10.90 7.84 -3.84
CA LYS A 90 -11.08 8.05 -2.40
C LYS A 90 -12.22 7.19 -1.82
N VAL A 91 -13.39 7.19 -2.47
CA VAL A 91 -14.55 6.40 -2.03
C VAL A 91 -14.23 4.90 -2.13
N PHE A 92 -13.61 4.46 -3.21
CA PHE A 92 -13.29 3.06 -3.40
C PHE A 92 -12.20 2.58 -2.44
N ALA A 93 -11.15 3.37 -2.21
CA ALA A 93 -10.14 3.08 -1.20
C ALA A 93 -10.74 3.01 0.21
N TRP A 94 -11.66 3.93 0.55
CA TRP A 94 -12.39 3.88 1.81
C TRP A 94 -13.15 2.55 1.95
N TRP A 95 -13.89 2.11 0.93
CA TRP A 95 -14.63 0.85 0.95
C TRP A 95 -13.73 -0.38 1.14
N GLN A 96 -12.59 -0.41 0.46
CA GLN A 96 -11.61 -1.49 0.64
C GLN A 96 -11.06 -1.53 2.07
N ARG A 97 -10.80 -0.37 2.69
CA ARG A 97 -10.39 -0.29 4.10
C ARG A 97 -11.47 -0.79 5.04
N GLU A 98 -12.72 -0.42 4.83
CA GLU A 98 -13.83 -0.93 5.65
C GLU A 98 -13.94 -2.45 5.60
N LYS A 99 -13.85 -3.04 4.42
CA LYS A 99 -13.83 -4.50 4.26
C LYS A 99 -12.63 -5.14 4.96
N PHE A 100 -11.47 -4.53 4.87
CA PHE A 100 -10.26 -4.99 5.57
C PHE A 100 -10.44 -4.96 7.08
N ASN A 101 -10.96 -3.87 7.62
CA ASN A 101 -11.22 -3.71 9.06
C ASN A 101 -12.22 -4.76 9.55
N ILE A 102 -13.37 -4.91 8.88
CA ILE A 102 -14.38 -5.92 9.21
C ILE A 102 -13.76 -7.32 9.20
N LYS A 103 -12.98 -7.67 8.18
CA LYS A 103 -12.29 -8.96 8.12
C LYS A 103 -11.33 -9.14 9.29
N THR A 104 -10.54 -8.12 9.60
CA THR A 104 -9.57 -8.14 10.70
C THR A 104 -10.25 -8.32 12.05
N ASP A 105 -11.38 -7.67 12.28
CA ASP A 105 -12.16 -7.79 13.52
C ASP A 105 -12.78 -9.19 13.69
N LEU A 106 -13.13 -9.84 12.57
CA LEU A 106 -13.75 -11.17 12.59
C LEU A 106 -12.76 -12.32 12.76
N ILE A 107 -11.59 -12.25 12.12
CA ILE A 107 -10.65 -13.37 12.04
C ILE A 107 -9.30 -13.11 12.73
N GLY A 108 -9.08 -11.90 13.25
CA GLY A 108 -7.81 -11.45 13.82
C GLY A 108 -6.82 -10.96 12.76
N ARG A 109 -5.73 -10.39 13.25
CA ARG A 109 -4.61 -9.92 12.40
C ARG A 109 -3.52 -10.98 12.33
N ASP A 110 -2.92 -11.14 11.16
CA ASP A 110 -1.63 -11.81 11.04
C ASP A 110 -0.57 -11.04 11.82
N ASP A 111 0.47 -11.72 12.27
CA ASP A 111 1.56 -11.10 13.03
C ASP A 111 2.52 -10.24 12.17
N ILE A 112 2.38 -10.33 10.83
CA ILE A 112 3.16 -9.56 9.85
C ILE A 112 2.22 -8.69 9.01
N THR A 113 2.58 -7.42 8.83
CA THR A 113 1.97 -6.52 7.83
C THR A 113 3.04 -6.07 6.84
N VAL A 114 2.75 -6.14 5.55
CA VAL A 114 3.62 -5.57 4.51
C VAL A 114 3.17 -4.15 4.20
N VAL A 115 4.10 -3.20 4.12
CA VAL A 115 3.82 -1.80 3.74
C VAL A 115 4.55 -1.46 2.46
N ILE A 116 3.81 -0.97 1.46
CA ILE A 116 4.34 -0.54 0.16
C ILE A 116 4.04 0.95 -0.03
N PRO A 117 5.02 1.84 0.11
CA PRO A 117 4.87 3.23 -0.28
C PRO A 117 4.94 3.37 -1.80
N VAL A 118 4.02 4.15 -2.35
CA VAL A 118 3.89 4.42 -3.79
C VAL A 118 3.93 5.90 -4.03
N SER A 119 4.73 6.32 -5.00
CA SER A 119 4.83 7.70 -5.49
C SER A 119 4.63 7.75 -7.00
N PRO A 120 4.28 8.92 -7.59
CA PRO A 120 4.17 9.05 -9.04
C PRO A 120 5.48 8.74 -9.76
N ILE A 121 5.46 7.80 -10.72
CA ILE A 121 6.60 7.45 -11.58
C ILE A 121 6.23 7.56 -13.05
N LYS A 122 7.22 7.53 -13.95
CA LYS A 122 7.02 7.72 -15.40
C LYS A 122 6.21 6.63 -16.07
N SER A 123 6.25 5.39 -15.57
CA SER A 123 5.54 4.26 -16.13
C SER A 123 4.03 4.30 -15.90
N HIS A 124 3.54 5.17 -14.99
CA HIS A 124 2.10 5.33 -14.79
C HIS A 124 1.42 5.80 -16.08
N PRO A 125 0.23 5.30 -16.42
CA PRO A 125 -0.70 4.54 -15.57
C PRO A 125 -0.52 2.99 -15.61
N SER A 126 0.61 2.45 -16.09
CA SER A 126 0.89 1.00 -16.01
C SER A 126 1.00 0.54 -14.54
N THR A 127 0.45 -0.64 -14.25
CA THR A 127 0.58 -1.29 -12.93
C THR A 127 1.66 -2.36 -12.90
N GLU A 128 2.38 -2.61 -14.00
CA GLU A 128 3.31 -3.74 -14.15
C GLU A 128 4.37 -3.80 -13.06
N ILE A 129 4.96 -2.66 -12.69
CA ILE A 129 6.01 -2.59 -11.67
C ILE A 129 5.47 -3.03 -10.30
N ILE A 130 4.37 -2.44 -9.84
CA ILE A 130 3.80 -2.82 -8.55
C ILE A 130 3.18 -4.22 -8.57
N ASP A 131 2.69 -4.67 -9.73
CA ASP A 131 2.15 -6.02 -9.90
C ASP A 131 3.22 -7.08 -9.64
N GLU A 132 4.43 -6.86 -10.15
CA GLU A 132 5.58 -7.75 -9.93
C GLU A 132 5.96 -7.76 -8.45
N THR A 133 5.98 -6.61 -7.80
CA THR A 133 6.26 -6.48 -6.37
C THR A 133 5.20 -7.21 -5.53
N ILE A 134 3.91 -7.00 -5.78
CA ILE A 134 2.84 -7.68 -5.05
C ILE A 134 2.87 -9.19 -5.31
N LYS A 135 3.10 -9.62 -6.56
CA LYS A 135 3.24 -11.04 -6.90
C LYS A 135 4.37 -11.69 -6.11
N SER A 136 5.52 -11.03 -6.01
CA SER A 136 6.67 -11.54 -5.24
C SER A 136 6.36 -11.63 -3.73
N ILE A 137 5.66 -10.65 -3.18
CA ILE A 137 5.20 -10.68 -1.79
C ILE A 137 4.23 -11.84 -1.57
N ARG A 138 3.27 -12.04 -2.45
CA ARG A 138 2.30 -13.16 -2.35
C ARG A 138 2.96 -14.53 -2.49
N TYR A 139 4.04 -14.63 -3.27
CA TYR A 139 4.84 -15.85 -3.35
C TYR A 139 5.51 -16.18 -2.01
N GLN A 140 6.10 -15.19 -1.35
CA GLN A 140 6.79 -15.35 -0.06
C GLN A 140 5.82 -15.40 1.14
N LEU A 141 4.74 -14.64 1.10
CA LEU A 141 3.80 -14.40 2.19
C LEU A 141 2.35 -14.38 1.65
N PRO A 142 1.76 -15.53 1.34
CA PRO A 142 0.47 -15.62 0.62
C PRO A 142 -0.69 -14.88 1.29
N ASN A 143 -0.71 -14.88 2.62
CA ASN A 143 -1.85 -14.37 3.41
C ASN A 143 -1.58 -13.04 4.13
N ALA A 144 -0.34 -12.55 4.13
CA ALA A 144 -0.01 -11.33 4.86
C ALA A 144 -0.85 -10.14 4.36
N PRO A 145 -1.44 -9.33 5.24
CA PRO A 145 -2.08 -8.08 4.85
C PRO A 145 -1.04 -7.13 4.26
N ILE A 146 -1.43 -6.45 3.19
CA ILE A 146 -0.58 -5.45 2.51
C ILE A 146 -1.25 -4.09 2.65
N ILE A 147 -0.56 -3.12 3.24
CA ILE A 147 -0.94 -1.72 3.23
C ILE A 147 -0.20 -1.05 2.07
N VAL A 148 -0.94 -0.43 1.17
CA VAL A 148 -0.37 0.35 0.06
C VAL A 148 -0.68 1.81 0.28
N THR A 149 0.35 2.63 0.43
CA THR A 149 0.20 4.08 0.61
C THR A 149 0.47 4.79 -0.71
N PHE A 150 -0.47 5.61 -1.17
CA PHE A 150 -0.34 6.41 -2.38
C PHE A 150 -0.06 7.85 -1.97
N ASP A 151 1.17 8.31 -2.18
CA ASP A 151 1.56 9.69 -1.84
C ASP A 151 0.81 10.71 -2.70
N GLY A 152 0.64 11.92 -2.19
CA GLY A 152 0.16 13.04 -2.98
C GLY A 152 1.21 13.51 -4.00
N VAL A 153 0.75 14.13 -5.08
CA VAL A 153 1.63 14.61 -6.14
C VAL A 153 2.28 15.94 -5.74
N ARG A 154 3.60 16.04 -5.91
CA ARG A 154 4.34 17.29 -5.69
C ARG A 154 3.94 18.36 -6.71
N ASP A 155 4.06 19.63 -6.33
CA ASP A 155 3.73 20.76 -7.23
C ASP A 155 4.54 20.72 -8.53
N GLU A 156 5.81 20.37 -8.47
CA GLU A 156 6.70 20.24 -9.64
C GLU A 156 6.30 19.09 -10.58
N SER A 157 5.58 18.11 -10.06
CA SER A 157 5.16 16.91 -10.77
C SER A 157 3.67 16.86 -11.09
N LYS A 158 2.95 17.98 -10.97
CA LYS A 158 1.48 18.05 -11.23
C LYS A 158 1.08 17.54 -12.62
N HIS A 159 1.96 17.62 -13.58
CA HIS A 159 1.72 17.08 -14.93
C HIS A 159 1.53 15.56 -14.96
N ARG A 160 2.02 14.84 -13.93
CA ARG A 160 1.86 13.38 -13.79
C ARG A 160 0.57 12.97 -13.06
N ASP A 161 -0.13 13.93 -12.48
CA ASP A 161 -1.31 13.64 -11.64
C ASP A 161 -2.40 12.85 -12.41
N PRO A 162 -2.77 13.18 -13.65
CA PRO A 162 -3.79 12.42 -14.37
C PRO A 162 -3.43 10.93 -14.54
N ASP A 163 -2.19 10.63 -14.96
CA ASP A 163 -1.71 9.25 -15.14
C ASP A 163 -1.61 8.51 -13.81
N TYR A 164 -1.20 9.22 -12.76
CA TYR A 164 -1.13 8.64 -11.41
C TYR A 164 -2.52 8.33 -10.84
N GLN A 165 -3.51 9.20 -11.04
CA GLN A 165 -4.89 8.92 -10.62
C GLN A 165 -5.50 7.74 -11.39
N GLU A 166 -5.20 7.62 -12.68
CA GLU A 166 -5.61 6.48 -13.49
C GLU A 166 -4.92 5.18 -13.02
N PHE A 167 -3.63 5.24 -12.67
CA PHE A 167 -2.90 4.13 -12.06
C PHE A 167 -3.57 3.68 -10.75
N ILE A 168 -3.90 4.62 -9.85
CA ILE A 168 -4.58 4.32 -8.59
C ILE A 168 -5.93 3.63 -8.88
N ALA A 169 -6.72 4.13 -9.83
CA ALA A 169 -7.99 3.52 -10.19
C ALA A 169 -7.85 2.08 -10.69
N ARG A 170 -6.87 1.83 -11.58
CA ARG A 170 -6.55 0.48 -12.08
C ARG A 170 -6.10 -0.45 -10.97
N PHE A 171 -5.24 0.04 -10.09
CA PHE A 171 -4.75 -0.70 -8.93
C PHE A 171 -5.90 -1.13 -8.02
N LEU A 172 -6.75 -0.18 -7.61
CA LEU A 172 -7.88 -0.44 -6.72
C LEU A 172 -8.85 -1.48 -7.29
N LEU A 173 -9.15 -1.40 -8.58
CA LEU A 173 -10.00 -2.38 -9.27
C LEU A 173 -9.35 -3.75 -9.33
N LYS A 174 -8.08 -3.81 -9.70
CA LYS A 174 -7.33 -5.06 -9.86
C LYS A 174 -7.18 -5.82 -8.56
N TYR A 175 -6.91 -5.11 -7.47
CA TYR A 175 -6.60 -5.69 -6.17
C TYR A 175 -7.77 -5.67 -5.18
N ASN A 176 -8.97 -5.39 -5.66
CA ASN A 176 -10.18 -5.49 -4.86
C ASN A 176 -10.31 -6.91 -4.25
N ASN A 177 -10.61 -7.00 -2.96
CA ASN A 177 -10.74 -8.25 -2.19
C ASN A 177 -9.46 -9.12 -2.04
N GLN A 178 -8.28 -8.59 -2.31
CA GLN A 178 -7.02 -9.34 -2.23
C GLN A 178 -6.22 -9.12 -0.93
N ASN A 179 -6.88 -8.80 0.17
CA ASN A 179 -6.24 -8.50 1.46
C ASN A 179 -5.25 -7.34 1.36
N ILE A 180 -5.65 -6.28 0.65
CA ILE A 180 -4.90 -5.03 0.47
C ILE A 180 -5.67 -3.88 1.07
N TYR A 181 -4.96 -3.05 1.85
CA TYR A 181 -5.48 -1.87 2.54
C TYR A 181 -4.88 -0.61 1.90
N PRO A 182 -5.62 0.08 1.01
CA PRO A 182 -5.12 1.27 0.34
C PRO A 182 -5.30 2.53 1.19
N VAL A 183 -4.26 3.36 1.24
CA VAL A 183 -4.28 4.69 1.90
C VAL A 183 -3.85 5.74 0.90
N ILE A 184 -4.76 6.65 0.54
CA ILE A 184 -4.49 7.72 -0.44
C ILE A 184 -4.29 9.04 0.30
N PHE A 185 -3.14 9.67 0.10
CA PHE A 185 -2.81 10.98 0.63
C PHE A 185 -3.22 12.08 -0.36
N LYS A 186 -3.93 13.08 0.14
CA LYS A 186 -4.35 14.22 -0.68
C LYS A 186 -3.17 15.10 -1.08
N GLU A 187 -2.23 15.26 -0.15
CA GLU A 187 -1.05 16.12 -0.30
C GLU A 187 0.21 15.28 -0.25
N HIS A 188 1.26 15.76 -0.91
CA HIS A 188 2.58 15.13 -0.82
C HIS A 188 3.04 15.05 0.64
N THR A 189 3.21 13.84 1.12
CA THR A 189 3.49 13.50 2.53
C THR A 189 4.87 12.88 2.70
N HIS A 190 5.37 12.25 1.65
CA HIS A 190 6.64 11.54 1.63
C HIS A 190 6.71 10.30 2.55
N GLN A 191 7.78 9.51 2.49
CA GLN A 191 7.92 8.23 3.22
C GLN A 191 7.69 8.35 4.73
N VAL A 192 8.31 9.35 5.38
CA VAL A 192 8.18 9.56 6.84
C VAL A 192 6.73 9.75 7.25
N GLY A 193 6.01 10.63 6.58
CA GLY A 193 4.62 10.92 6.92
C GLY A 193 3.69 9.75 6.57
N MET A 194 3.90 9.10 5.40
CA MET A 194 3.13 7.93 5.01
C MET A 194 3.27 6.79 6.03
N MET A 195 4.49 6.49 6.46
CA MET A 195 4.72 5.46 7.46
C MET A 195 4.09 5.79 8.81
N ARG A 196 4.17 7.04 9.29
CA ARG A 196 3.51 7.47 10.54
C ARG A 196 2.02 7.20 10.54
N GLU A 197 1.36 7.53 9.43
CA GLU A 197 -0.09 7.36 9.33
C GLU A 197 -0.52 5.91 9.42
N VAL A 198 0.25 4.99 8.83
CA VAL A 198 -0.15 3.58 8.74
C VAL A 198 0.36 2.70 9.87
N LEU A 199 1.28 3.17 10.72
CA LEU A 199 1.82 2.35 11.81
C LEU A 199 0.74 1.81 12.76
N LYS A 200 -0.28 2.60 13.05
CA LYS A 200 -1.42 2.21 13.90
C LYS A 200 -2.21 1.00 13.35
N ASP A 201 -2.14 0.81 12.03
CA ASP A 201 -2.85 -0.24 11.30
C ASP A 201 -1.96 -1.47 11.03
N CYS A 202 -0.68 -1.41 11.43
CA CYS A 202 0.28 -2.49 11.27
C CYS A 202 0.21 -3.51 12.41
N SER A 203 0.64 -4.73 12.12
CA SER A 203 0.85 -5.82 13.08
C SER A 203 2.18 -5.66 13.83
N GLU A 204 2.51 -6.61 14.71
CA GLU A 204 3.76 -6.59 15.48
C GLU A 204 5.01 -6.50 14.61
N TYR A 205 5.04 -7.26 13.51
CA TYR A 205 6.13 -7.23 12.53
C TYR A 205 5.71 -6.48 11.27
N ILE A 206 6.60 -5.64 10.79
CA ILE A 206 6.42 -4.84 9.56
C ILE A 206 7.47 -5.26 8.56
N ILE A 207 7.03 -5.59 7.36
CA ILE A 207 7.89 -5.71 6.18
C ILE A 207 7.67 -4.48 5.32
N TYR A 208 8.72 -3.70 5.11
CA TYR A 208 8.72 -2.56 4.20
C TYR A 208 9.25 -3.00 2.84
N VAL A 209 8.55 -2.64 1.77
CA VAL A 209 8.95 -2.94 0.38
C VAL A 209 8.60 -1.74 -0.48
N GLU A 210 9.53 -1.17 -1.23
CA GLU A 210 9.21 -0.13 -2.21
C GLU A 210 8.46 -0.72 -3.41
N GLN A 211 7.68 0.12 -4.11
CA GLN A 211 6.81 -0.33 -5.21
C GLN A 211 7.55 -1.07 -6.34
N ASP A 212 8.87 -0.87 -6.46
CA ASP A 212 9.75 -1.36 -7.50
C ASP A 212 10.88 -2.28 -6.98
N THR A 213 10.74 -2.79 -5.75
CA THR A 213 11.75 -3.65 -5.12
C THR A 213 11.19 -5.03 -4.75
N PRO A 214 10.79 -5.85 -5.73
CA PRO A 214 10.24 -7.18 -5.47
C PRO A 214 11.26 -8.11 -4.80
N PHE A 215 10.75 -9.12 -4.10
CA PHE A 215 11.56 -10.24 -3.62
C PHE A 215 11.92 -11.20 -4.77
N THR A 216 13.03 -11.91 -4.62
CA THR A 216 13.33 -13.09 -5.46
C THR A 216 12.44 -14.28 -5.04
N GLU A 217 12.44 -15.34 -5.85
CA GLU A 217 11.76 -16.59 -5.50
C GLU A 217 12.54 -17.44 -4.49
N ASP A 218 13.79 -17.04 -4.14
CA ASP A 218 14.59 -17.75 -3.16
C ASP A 218 13.95 -17.72 -1.78
N TYR A 219 14.03 -18.84 -1.10
CA TYR A 219 13.44 -19.02 0.23
C TYR A 219 13.97 -18.02 1.25
N ILE A 220 13.06 -17.45 2.02
CA ILE A 220 13.33 -16.61 3.19
C ILE A 220 12.71 -17.29 4.42
N ASP A 221 13.53 -17.56 5.43
CA ASP A 221 13.05 -18.07 6.72
C ASP A 221 12.46 -16.92 7.55
N TRP A 222 11.18 -16.63 7.30
CA TRP A 222 10.45 -15.57 8.01
C TRP A 222 10.33 -15.84 9.51
N GLN A 223 10.19 -17.10 9.91
CA GLN A 223 10.09 -17.46 11.32
C GLN A 223 11.43 -17.21 12.04
N GLY A 224 12.53 -17.68 11.46
CA GLY A 224 13.86 -17.43 12.00
C GLY A 224 14.23 -15.93 11.99
N CYS A 225 13.75 -15.15 11.00
CA CYS A 225 13.89 -13.70 11.01
C CYS A 225 13.16 -13.08 12.23
N LYS A 226 11.90 -13.43 12.46
CA LYS A 226 11.13 -12.96 13.63
C LYS A 226 11.81 -13.31 14.95
N GLU A 227 12.27 -14.55 15.09
CA GLU A 227 12.96 -15.01 16.31
C GLU A 227 14.30 -14.30 16.57
N SER A 228 14.95 -13.79 15.53
CA SER A 228 16.19 -12.99 15.62
C SER A 228 15.92 -11.55 16.04
N ILE A 229 14.78 -10.99 15.62
CA ILE A 229 14.39 -9.60 15.90
C ILE A 229 14.01 -9.45 17.37
N GLY A 230 14.34 -8.30 17.96
CA GLY A 230 14.14 -8.00 19.38
C GLY A 230 15.21 -8.58 20.28
N LYS A 231 15.70 -9.79 20.03
CA LYS A 231 16.75 -10.45 20.83
C LYS A 231 18.15 -10.04 20.40
N LYS A 232 18.45 -10.18 19.12
CA LYS A 232 19.80 -10.01 18.55
C LYS A 232 19.91 -8.76 17.70
N VAL A 233 18.91 -8.51 16.87
CA VAL A 233 18.83 -7.38 15.95
C VAL A 233 17.48 -6.68 16.07
N ASN A 234 17.35 -5.49 15.50
CA ASN A 234 16.09 -4.76 15.47
C ASN A 234 15.49 -4.70 14.06
N LEU A 235 16.33 -4.86 13.03
CA LEU A 235 15.92 -4.84 11.63
C LEU A 235 16.80 -5.81 10.85
N ILE A 236 16.19 -6.56 9.92
CA ILE A 236 16.87 -7.45 8.95
C ILE A 236 16.52 -6.97 7.56
N ARG A 237 17.54 -6.57 6.79
CA ARG A 237 17.42 -6.14 5.39
C ARG A 237 17.65 -7.30 4.44
N PHE A 238 16.90 -7.32 3.35
CA PHE A 238 17.04 -8.26 2.24
C PHE A 238 17.83 -7.60 1.11
N HIS A 239 18.98 -8.20 0.78
CA HIS A 239 19.93 -7.58 -0.14
C HIS A 239 19.54 -7.82 -1.61
N PHE A 240 19.98 -6.92 -2.50
CA PHE A 240 19.67 -7.00 -3.93
C PHE A 240 20.83 -7.58 -4.77
N GLU A 241 22.02 -7.68 -4.20
CA GLU A 241 23.18 -8.30 -4.81
C GLU A 241 23.51 -9.64 -4.15
N ALA A 242 24.29 -10.46 -4.85
CA ALA A 242 24.68 -11.79 -4.36
C ALA A 242 25.69 -11.73 -3.19
N PHE A 243 26.40 -10.62 -3.05
CA PHE A 243 27.44 -10.37 -2.04
C PHE A 243 27.48 -8.88 -1.68
N ILE A 244 28.20 -8.53 -0.62
CA ILE A 244 28.43 -7.12 -0.25
C ILE A 244 29.48 -6.53 -1.20
N PRO A 245 29.17 -5.43 -1.92
CA PRO A 245 30.15 -4.74 -2.75
C PRO A 245 31.31 -4.18 -1.93
N GLU A 246 32.54 -4.26 -2.45
CA GLU A 246 33.76 -3.73 -1.82
C GLU A 246 33.59 -2.31 -1.24
N PRO A 247 32.97 -1.35 -1.95
CA PRO A 247 32.77 -0.01 -1.40
C PRO A 247 31.90 0.06 -0.15
N HIS A 248 31.16 -1.02 0.18
CA HIS A 248 30.27 -1.08 1.34
C HIS A 248 30.79 -1.97 2.47
N GLU A 249 31.91 -2.68 2.28
CA GLU A 249 32.47 -3.59 3.29
C GLU A 249 32.77 -2.91 4.63
N TYR A 250 33.22 -1.66 4.62
CA TYR A 250 33.51 -0.88 5.83
C TYR A 250 32.27 -0.61 6.70
N LEU A 251 31.07 -0.80 6.17
CA LEU A 251 29.80 -0.69 6.88
C LEU A 251 29.41 -1.99 7.59
N MET A 252 30.08 -3.08 7.26
CA MET A 252 29.80 -4.39 7.87
C MET A 252 30.55 -4.54 9.19
N MET A 253 29.92 -5.19 10.16
CA MET A 253 30.44 -5.41 11.50
C MET A 253 30.70 -6.90 11.77
N GLY A 254 30.65 -7.74 10.72
CA GLY A 254 30.93 -9.16 10.76
C GLY A 254 29.68 -10.04 10.89
N GLU A 255 29.90 -11.33 10.68
CA GLU A 255 28.88 -12.35 10.78
C GLU A 255 28.42 -12.56 12.22
N MET A 256 27.11 -12.79 12.39
CA MET A 256 26.52 -13.00 13.68
C MET A 256 26.46 -14.50 14.01
N LYS A 257 27.00 -14.87 15.16
CA LYS A 257 26.94 -16.24 15.67
C LYS A 257 25.67 -16.48 16.51
N ALA A 258 25.17 -17.72 16.49
CA ALA A 258 24.04 -18.15 17.31
C ALA A 258 22.76 -17.32 17.09
N THR A 259 22.44 -17.06 15.82
CA THR A 259 21.16 -16.48 15.37
C THR A 259 20.32 -17.58 14.71
N PRO A 260 18.99 -17.54 14.80
CA PRO A 260 18.08 -18.49 14.12
C PRO A 260 18.30 -18.54 12.61
N VAL A 261 18.67 -17.40 11.99
CA VAL A 261 19.03 -17.30 10.58
C VAL A 261 20.42 -16.70 10.41
N PRO A 262 21.13 -16.98 9.30
CA PRO A 262 22.43 -16.38 9.01
C PRO A 262 22.30 -14.87 8.79
N LEU A 263 23.07 -14.08 9.55
CA LEU A 263 23.03 -12.62 9.51
C LEU A 263 24.44 -12.03 9.47
N ILE A 264 24.61 -10.92 8.71
CA ILE A 264 25.75 -10.03 8.83
C ILE A 264 25.30 -8.76 9.55
N ARG A 265 25.98 -8.40 10.64
CA ARG A 265 25.77 -7.15 11.35
C ARG A 265 26.22 -5.97 10.48
N THR A 266 25.40 -4.92 10.42
CA THR A 266 25.74 -3.71 9.66
C THR A 266 25.40 -2.45 10.43
N LYS A 267 26.13 -1.37 10.17
CA LYS A 267 25.81 0.00 10.58
C LYS A 267 25.17 0.82 9.45
N GLN A 268 24.84 0.18 8.32
CA GLN A 268 24.18 0.82 7.19
C GLN A 268 22.65 0.68 7.31
N TYR A 269 21.93 1.79 7.46
CA TYR A 269 20.50 1.82 7.17
C TYR A 269 20.30 1.98 5.65
N SER A 270 19.36 1.26 5.10
CA SER A 270 18.94 1.40 3.71
C SER A 270 17.45 1.08 3.60
N GLN A 271 16.76 1.76 2.69
CA GLN A 271 15.32 1.61 2.47
C GLN A 271 14.96 0.36 1.64
N ARG A 272 15.92 -0.50 1.32
CA ARG A 272 15.70 -1.81 0.70
C ARG A 272 14.67 -2.62 1.50
N PRO A 273 14.01 -3.64 0.88
CA PRO A 273 13.09 -4.49 1.59
C PRO A 273 13.68 -5.00 2.92
N HIS A 274 12.93 -4.84 3.99
CA HIS A 274 13.37 -5.23 5.32
C HIS A 274 12.21 -5.63 6.23
N ILE A 275 12.51 -6.45 7.23
CA ILE A 275 11.58 -6.79 8.31
C ILE A 275 12.05 -6.19 9.63
N THR A 276 11.11 -5.67 10.41
CA THR A 276 11.36 -5.09 11.73
C THR A 276 10.09 -5.17 12.60
N THR A 277 10.14 -4.69 13.84
CA THR A 277 8.95 -4.55 14.69
C THR A 277 8.31 -3.18 14.55
N LEU A 278 7.01 -3.10 14.84
CA LEU A 278 6.27 -1.84 14.96
C LEU A 278 7.00 -0.88 15.92
N GLN A 279 7.36 -1.34 17.12
CA GLN A 279 8.07 -0.53 18.11
C GLN A 279 9.40 0.03 17.60
N PHE A 280 10.16 -0.76 16.82
CA PHE A 280 11.41 -0.25 16.26
C PHE A 280 11.17 0.74 15.14
N TYR A 281 10.10 0.58 14.35
CA TYR A 281 9.72 1.58 13.34
C TYR A 281 9.30 2.90 13.99
N GLU A 282 8.56 2.88 15.08
CA GLU A 282 8.27 4.08 15.90
C GLU A 282 9.56 4.76 16.36
N LYS A 283 10.54 4.00 16.83
CA LYS A 283 11.87 4.51 17.18
C LYS A 283 12.60 5.13 16.00
N ILE A 284 12.54 4.53 14.80
CA ILE A 284 13.10 5.12 13.58
C ILE A 284 12.44 6.49 13.33
N LEU A 285 11.12 6.54 13.32
CA LEU A 285 10.34 7.75 13.01
C LEU A 285 10.47 8.84 14.08
N SER A 286 10.79 8.51 15.34
CA SER A 286 11.04 9.50 16.39
C SER A 286 12.28 10.37 16.15
N ASN A 287 13.16 9.97 15.22
CA ASN A 287 14.28 10.79 14.79
C ASN A 287 13.87 11.97 13.89
N PHE A 288 12.63 12.01 13.42
CA PHE A 288 12.14 13.03 12.48
C PHE A 288 11.18 13.99 13.19
N SER A 289 11.14 15.25 12.76
CA SER A 289 10.10 16.20 13.21
C SER A 289 8.72 15.74 12.73
N ASP A 290 7.67 16.19 13.40
CA ASP A 290 6.29 15.76 13.11
C ASP A 290 5.85 16.01 11.67
N ASN A 291 6.34 17.08 11.07
CA ASN A 291 6.01 17.49 9.69
C ASN A 291 7.11 17.14 8.68
N ALA A 292 8.01 16.21 9.00
CA ALA A 292 9.10 15.85 8.10
C ALA A 292 8.55 15.23 6.80
N LYS A 293 8.96 15.81 5.68
CA LYS A 293 8.71 15.30 4.31
C LYS A 293 10.06 14.90 3.71
N SER A 294 10.50 13.68 3.98
CA SER A 294 11.82 13.18 3.54
C SER A 294 11.84 11.67 3.38
N PHE A 295 12.88 11.18 2.73
CA PHE A 295 13.23 9.77 2.79
C PHE A 295 13.68 9.41 4.21
N ILE A 296 13.30 8.22 4.66
CA ILE A 296 13.74 7.71 5.96
C ILE A 296 15.24 7.46 5.92
N GLU A 297 15.76 6.97 4.79
CA GLU A 297 17.17 6.66 4.59
C GLU A 297 18.09 7.87 4.76
N ASP A 298 17.71 9.06 4.28
CA ASP A 298 18.52 10.27 4.31
C ASP A 298 19.07 10.59 5.71
N LYS A 299 18.26 10.42 6.72
CA LYS A 299 18.66 10.66 8.11
C LYS A 299 19.15 9.42 8.81
N MET A 300 18.44 8.30 8.61
CA MET A 300 18.71 7.07 9.36
C MET A 300 20.05 6.44 9.01
N HIS A 301 20.59 6.68 7.80
CA HIS A 301 21.92 6.23 7.44
C HIS A 301 22.99 6.78 8.41
N SER A 302 23.00 8.08 8.65
CA SER A 302 23.93 8.72 9.59
C SER A 302 23.68 8.30 11.04
N VAL A 303 22.41 8.23 11.46
CA VAL A 303 22.03 7.84 12.83
C VAL A 303 22.48 6.39 13.14
N ALA A 304 22.24 5.46 12.21
CA ALA A 304 22.65 4.06 12.41
C ALA A 304 24.17 3.89 12.45
N GLN A 305 24.92 4.67 11.67
CA GLN A 305 26.40 4.66 11.73
C GLN A 305 26.92 5.19 13.06
N GLN A 306 26.30 6.24 13.60
CA GLN A 306 26.68 6.84 14.86
C GLN A 306 26.34 5.96 16.07
N PHE A 307 25.22 5.25 16.03
CA PHE A 307 24.69 4.45 17.13
C PHE A 307 24.43 2.97 16.74
N PRO A 308 25.44 2.25 16.19
CA PRO A 308 25.19 0.92 15.63
C PRO A 308 24.76 -0.13 16.66
N ASN A 309 25.16 0.03 17.92
CA ASN A 309 24.76 -0.89 19.00
C ASN A 309 23.34 -0.63 19.51
N GLU A 310 22.83 0.56 19.31
CA GLU A 310 21.46 0.92 19.67
C GLU A 310 20.47 0.48 18.58
N TYR A 311 20.82 0.71 17.31
CA TYR A 311 19.95 0.37 16.18
C TYR A 311 20.03 -1.11 15.76
N ARG A 312 21.16 -1.79 15.97
CA ARG A 312 21.37 -3.23 15.74
C ARG A 312 20.79 -3.75 14.43
N LEU A 313 21.24 -3.17 13.33
CA LEU A 313 20.80 -3.57 11.97
C LEU A 313 21.59 -4.79 11.48
N ALA A 314 20.95 -5.62 10.66
CA ALA A 314 21.59 -6.76 10.00
C ALA A 314 21.10 -6.96 8.56
N ILE A 315 21.87 -7.74 7.80
CA ILE A 315 21.53 -8.20 6.46
C ILE A 315 21.34 -9.71 6.53
N TYR A 316 20.29 -10.23 5.91
CA TYR A 316 20.03 -11.65 5.73
C TYR A 316 21.12 -12.24 4.82
N ASN A 317 21.87 -13.23 5.31
CA ASN A 317 23.06 -13.79 4.65
C ASN A 317 23.01 -15.32 4.56
N PRO A 318 22.06 -15.89 3.81
CA PRO A 318 22.02 -17.34 3.61
C PRO A 318 23.21 -17.83 2.79
N GLU A 319 23.49 -19.14 2.87
CA GLU A 319 24.55 -19.76 2.07
C GLU A 319 24.34 -19.56 0.56
N GLY A 320 25.42 -19.39 -0.17
CA GLY A 320 25.45 -19.21 -1.62
C GLY A 320 25.27 -17.77 -2.06
N SER A 321 24.08 -17.24 -2.06
CA SER A 321 23.76 -15.90 -2.48
C SER A 321 22.91 -15.16 -1.46
N MET A 322 23.28 -13.96 -1.10
CA MET A 322 22.48 -13.11 -0.20
C MET A 322 21.39 -12.31 -0.92
N LYS A 323 21.30 -12.41 -2.25
CA LYS A 323 20.26 -11.72 -3.04
C LYS A 323 18.88 -12.24 -2.67
N ARG A 324 17.98 -11.35 -2.20
CA ARG A 324 16.59 -11.65 -1.86
C ARG A 324 15.62 -10.62 -2.39
N SER A 325 16.14 -9.57 -3.05
CA SER A 325 15.34 -8.56 -3.71
C SER A 325 16.03 -8.07 -4.99
N TYR A 326 15.32 -7.32 -5.81
CA TYR A 326 15.88 -6.68 -7.02
C TYR A 326 15.11 -5.38 -7.31
N HIS A 327 15.49 -4.65 -8.34
CA HIS A 327 14.74 -3.49 -8.85
C HIS A 327 14.12 -3.81 -10.21
N THR A 328 12.89 -3.36 -10.41
CA THR A 328 12.16 -3.49 -11.68
C THR A 328 12.32 -2.29 -12.60
N ASP A 329 12.83 -1.16 -12.09
CA ASP A 329 13.03 0.08 -12.85
C ASP A 329 14.37 0.16 -13.60
N GLY A 330 15.14 -0.93 -13.61
CA GLY A 330 16.44 -0.99 -14.29
C GLY A 330 17.60 -0.35 -13.54
N ARG A 331 17.41 0.19 -12.32
CA ARG A 331 18.50 0.85 -11.56
C ARG A 331 19.57 -0.12 -11.04
N ALA A 332 19.34 -1.41 -11.10
CA ALA A 332 20.24 -2.43 -10.57
C ALA A 332 21.37 -2.84 -11.52
N GLY A 333 21.82 -2.00 -12.43
CA GLY A 333 22.97 -2.25 -13.30
C GLY A 333 22.76 -1.73 -14.71
N GLU A 334 23.72 -1.31 -15.37
CA GLU A 334 24.00 -0.99 -16.77
C GLU A 334 23.10 0.03 -17.51
N ASP A 335 21.79 0.05 -17.34
CA ASP A 335 20.92 1.11 -17.87
C ASP A 335 20.56 2.10 -16.75
N LYS A 336 21.45 3.06 -16.51
CA LYS A 336 21.18 4.23 -15.67
C LYS A 336 20.08 5.05 -16.33
N LEU A 337 18.85 4.80 -15.97
CA LEU A 337 17.82 5.82 -16.12
C LEU A 337 18.27 7.03 -15.31
N ASP A 338 18.41 8.16 -15.98
CA ASP A 338 18.83 9.43 -15.41
C ASP A 338 18.02 9.69 -14.13
N GLU A 339 18.70 9.81 -12.99
CA GLU A 339 18.08 10.00 -11.67
C GLU A 339 17.13 11.21 -11.63
N THR A 340 17.32 12.18 -12.53
CA THR A 340 16.40 13.31 -12.73
C THR A 340 15.06 12.89 -13.32
N GLN A 341 14.91 11.63 -13.75
CA GLN A 341 13.72 11.12 -14.41
C GLN A 341 12.77 10.36 -13.48
N VAL A 342 13.13 10.13 -12.22
CA VAL A 342 12.39 9.25 -11.30
C VAL A 342 11.58 10.03 -10.26
N PHE A 343 11.71 11.34 -10.18
CA PHE A 343 11.01 12.17 -9.19
C PHE A 343 10.16 13.26 -9.83
#